data_f1699e920e5ae68ec6cfdd9ca2e3114a
#
_entry.id   f1699e920e5ae68ec6cfdd9ca2e3114a
#
_cell.length_a   1.000
_cell.length_b   1.000
_cell.length_c   1.000
_cell.angle_alpha   90.00
_cell.angle_beta   90.00
_cell.angle_gamma   90.00
#
_symmetry.space_group_name_H-M   'P 1'
#
loop_
_entity.id
_entity.type
_entity.pdbx_description
1 polymer ?
#
loop_
_entity_poly.entity_id
_entity_poly.type
_entity_poly.pdbx_seq_one_letter_code
_entity_poly.pdbx_strand_id
1 'polypeptide(L)'
;MVHFIGAGPGDPELITRKGARLLREVEIVIYAGSLVNPALLEECRPDARIYDSKDMDLDEVCALYLEAAQSGANVARLHTGDPSLYGAIREQMDFLKAHGIDYDVCPGVSAFCGAAAALQTEYTLPGVTQTVIIS
;
A
#
# COMPACT_ATOMS: atom_id res chain seq x y z
N MET A 1 15.07 3.33 -0.42
CA MET A 1 14.13 2.78 0.60
C MET A 1 12.79 2.49 -0.04
N VAL A 2 12.14 1.41 0.35
CA VAL A 2 10.82 1.03 -0.12
C VAL A 2 9.79 1.24 0.98
N HIS A 3 8.71 1.97 0.67
CA HIS A 3 7.60 2.20 1.59
C HIS A 3 6.38 1.39 1.13
N PHE A 4 5.96 0.42 1.92
CA PHE A 4 4.69 -0.27 1.69
C PHE A 4 3.57 0.57 2.30
N ILE A 5 2.69 1.10 1.46
CA ILE A 5 1.69 2.10 1.86
C ILE A 5 0.28 1.56 1.66
N GLY A 6 -0.56 1.66 2.68
CA GLY A 6 -1.98 1.39 2.56
C GLY A 6 -2.71 2.54 1.90
N ALA A 7 -3.37 2.25 0.77
CA ALA A 7 -4.16 3.24 0.04
C ALA A 7 -5.53 3.50 0.66
N GLY A 8 -5.93 2.68 1.61
CA GLY A 8 -7.29 2.72 2.14
C GLY A 8 -8.31 1.99 1.25
N PRO A 9 -9.59 2.08 1.59
CA PRO A 9 -10.64 1.24 1.00
C PRO A 9 -11.27 1.79 -0.29
N GLY A 10 -10.70 2.84 -0.88
CA GLY A 10 -11.18 3.40 -2.15
C GLY A 10 -11.35 4.91 -2.13
N ASP A 11 -11.88 5.48 -1.06
CA ASP A 11 -11.99 6.94 -0.91
C ASP A 11 -10.59 7.54 -0.74
N PRO A 12 -10.16 8.46 -1.63
CA PRO A 12 -8.83 9.06 -1.54
C PRO A 12 -8.57 9.81 -0.22
N GLU A 13 -9.62 10.30 0.44
CA GLU A 13 -9.49 10.97 1.73
C GLU A 13 -9.16 10.01 2.87
N LEU A 14 -9.35 8.69 2.67
CA LEU A 14 -9.08 7.70 3.70
C LEU A 14 -7.65 7.16 3.69
N ILE A 15 -6.77 7.71 2.86
CA ILE A 15 -5.33 7.48 3.01
C ILE A 15 -4.84 8.23 4.26
N THR A 16 -3.84 7.68 4.93
CA THR A 16 -3.25 8.40 6.06
C THR A 16 -2.47 9.62 5.60
N ARG A 17 -2.31 10.61 6.48
CA ARG A 17 -1.46 11.78 6.20
C ARG A 17 -0.03 11.37 5.85
N LYS A 18 0.51 10.36 6.54
CA LYS A 18 1.84 9.82 6.26
C LYS A 18 1.90 9.19 4.88
N GLY A 19 0.91 8.37 4.53
CA GLY A 19 0.85 7.74 3.21
C GLY A 19 0.81 8.76 2.08
N ALA A 20 -0.02 9.79 2.19
CA ALA A 20 -0.10 10.87 1.21
C ALA A 20 1.21 11.64 1.11
N ARG A 21 1.85 11.94 2.24
CA ARG A 21 3.16 12.61 2.25
C ARG A 21 4.22 11.79 1.54
N LEU A 22 4.30 10.49 1.81
CA LEU A 22 5.26 9.60 1.17
C LEU A 22 5.04 9.54 -0.34
N LEU A 23 3.78 9.49 -0.81
CA LEU A 23 3.48 9.53 -2.24
C LEU A 23 4.01 10.80 -2.92
N ARG A 24 3.97 11.94 -2.22
CA ARG A 24 4.49 13.21 -2.75
C ARG A 24 6.02 13.28 -2.79
N GLU A 25 6.69 12.44 -2.02
CA GLU A 25 8.15 12.50 -1.85
C GLU A 25 8.92 11.50 -2.73
N VAL A 26 8.32 10.36 -3.07
CA VAL A 26 9.03 9.27 -3.76
C VAL A 26 9.18 9.50 -5.26
N GLU A 27 10.22 8.91 -5.83
CA GLU A 27 10.51 8.98 -7.27
C GLU A 27 9.81 7.89 -8.07
N ILE A 28 9.49 6.77 -7.42
CA ILE A 28 8.87 5.60 -8.08
C ILE A 28 7.65 5.17 -7.29
N VAL A 29 6.54 4.94 -7.99
CA VAL A 29 5.30 4.41 -7.41
C VAL A 29 4.92 3.13 -8.15
N ILE A 30 4.67 2.07 -7.39
CA ILE A 30 4.16 0.80 -7.92
C ILE A 30 2.81 0.54 -7.24
N TYR A 31 1.74 0.48 -8.00
CA TYR A 31 0.39 0.31 -7.45
C TYR A 31 -0.34 -0.88 -8.10
N ALA A 32 -1.29 -1.46 -7.37
CA ALA A 32 -2.13 -2.55 -7.88
C ALA A 32 -3.35 -1.95 -8.59
N GLY A 33 -3.27 -1.80 -9.89
CA GLY A 33 -4.15 -0.95 -10.70
C GLY A 33 -5.64 -1.29 -10.69
N SER A 34 -6.01 -2.55 -10.43
CA SER A 34 -7.43 -2.93 -10.36
C SER A 34 -8.07 -2.65 -9.00
N LEU A 35 -7.27 -2.34 -7.98
CA LEU A 35 -7.73 -2.27 -6.59
C LEU A 35 -7.50 -0.91 -5.94
N VAL A 36 -6.61 -0.10 -6.49
CA VAL A 36 -6.26 1.22 -5.95
C VAL A 36 -6.96 2.30 -6.76
N ASN A 37 -7.60 3.24 -6.07
CA ASN A 37 -8.24 4.38 -6.75
C ASN A 37 -7.18 5.24 -7.44
N PRO A 38 -7.24 5.39 -8.78
CA PRO A 38 -6.24 6.16 -9.51
C PRO A 38 -6.19 7.65 -9.13
N ALA A 39 -7.21 8.19 -8.48
CA ALA A 39 -7.18 9.56 -7.96
C ALA A 39 -6.04 9.80 -6.97
N LEU A 40 -5.59 8.75 -6.25
CA LEU A 40 -4.44 8.85 -5.35
C LEU A 40 -3.14 9.15 -6.08
N LEU A 41 -3.03 8.80 -7.36
CA LEU A 41 -1.81 9.06 -8.14
C LEU A 41 -1.62 10.56 -8.41
N GLU A 42 -2.64 11.38 -8.24
CA GLU A 42 -2.53 12.83 -8.31
C GLU A 42 -1.68 13.43 -7.18
N GLU A 43 -1.52 12.67 -6.07
CA GLU A 43 -0.61 13.05 -4.97
C GLU A 43 0.86 12.92 -5.36
N CYS A 44 1.18 12.13 -6.37
CA CYS A 44 2.56 11.84 -6.75
C CYS A 44 3.24 13.07 -7.35
N ARG A 45 4.57 13.09 -7.29
CA ARG A 45 5.37 14.11 -7.97
C ARG A 45 5.10 14.08 -9.47
N PRO A 46 5.13 15.25 -10.16
CA PRO A 46 4.93 15.28 -11.61
C PRO A 46 5.95 14.45 -12.39
N ASP A 47 7.17 14.28 -11.85
CA ASP A 47 8.25 13.52 -12.46
C ASP A 47 8.36 12.07 -11.93
N ALA A 48 7.43 11.63 -11.09
CA ALA A 48 7.44 10.26 -10.57
C ALA A 48 7.20 9.25 -11.69
N ARG A 49 7.96 8.15 -11.64
CA ARG A 49 7.70 6.99 -12.50
C ARG A 49 6.65 6.12 -11.83
N ILE A 50 5.54 5.87 -12.53
CA ILE A 50 4.38 5.15 -12.00
C ILE A 50 4.19 3.85 -12.77
N TYR A 51 4.16 2.74 -12.04
CA TYR A 51 3.99 1.39 -12.59
C TYR A 51 2.73 0.75 -12.04
N ASP A 52 1.94 0.15 -12.93
CA ASP A 52 0.81 -0.68 -12.55
C ASP A 52 1.27 -2.14 -12.46
N SER A 53 1.16 -2.73 -11.28
CA SER A 53 1.65 -4.09 -11.04
C SER A 53 0.65 -5.19 -11.41
N LYS A 54 -0.51 -4.85 -11.96
CA LYS A 54 -1.54 -5.86 -12.30
C LYS A 54 -1.04 -6.93 -13.27
N ASP A 55 -0.13 -6.57 -14.18
CA ASP A 55 0.46 -7.47 -15.17
C ASP A 55 1.92 -7.79 -14.87
N MET A 56 2.41 -7.48 -13.67
CA MET A 56 3.78 -7.73 -13.25
C MET A 56 3.84 -8.91 -12.29
N ASP A 57 4.84 -9.76 -12.46
CA ASP A 57 5.15 -10.80 -11.49
C ASP A 57 6.07 -10.27 -10.37
N LEU A 58 6.32 -11.12 -9.37
CA LEU A 58 7.17 -10.76 -8.25
C LEU A 58 8.59 -10.38 -8.69
N ASP A 59 9.15 -11.12 -9.66
CA ASP A 59 10.52 -10.86 -10.14
C ASP A 59 10.63 -9.49 -10.80
N GLU A 60 9.63 -9.10 -11.58
CA GLU A 60 9.59 -7.78 -12.21
C GLU A 60 9.49 -6.65 -11.19
N VAL A 61 8.67 -6.81 -10.16
CA VAL A 61 8.58 -5.84 -9.05
C VAL A 61 9.91 -5.75 -8.31
N CYS A 62 10.52 -6.88 -8.00
CA CYS A 62 11.82 -6.93 -7.32
C CYS A 62 12.93 -6.29 -8.16
N ALA A 63 12.89 -6.45 -9.49
CA ALA A 63 13.84 -5.79 -10.37
C ALA A 63 13.76 -4.26 -10.28
N LEU A 64 12.56 -3.71 -10.14
CA LEU A 64 12.38 -2.26 -9.91
C LEU A 64 12.97 -1.82 -8.56
N TYR A 65 12.85 -2.63 -7.53
CA TYR A 65 13.47 -2.33 -6.23
C TYR A 65 15.00 -2.27 -6.33
N LEU A 66 15.60 -3.21 -7.07
CA LEU A 66 17.06 -3.21 -7.27
C LEU A 66 17.52 -1.99 -8.08
N GLU A 67 16.79 -1.66 -9.15
CA GLU A 67 17.09 -0.47 -9.95
C GLU A 67 17.01 0.80 -9.09
N ALA A 68 15.96 0.92 -8.30
CA ALA A 68 15.78 2.06 -7.39
C ALA A 68 16.92 2.16 -6.39
N ALA A 69 17.34 1.04 -5.80
CA ALA A 69 18.44 1.02 -4.83
C ALA A 69 19.75 1.48 -5.46
N GLN A 70 20.02 1.08 -6.71
CA GLN A 70 21.23 1.48 -7.45
C GLN A 70 21.25 2.98 -7.74
N SER A 71 20.10 3.58 -8.01
CA SER A 71 19.99 5.01 -8.33
C SER A 71 19.75 5.89 -7.10
N GLY A 72 19.58 5.30 -5.92
CA GLY A 72 19.25 6.02 -4.69
C GLY A 72 17.81 6.55 -4.63
N ALA A 73 16.91 6.01 -5.48
CA ALA A 73 15.52 6.42 -5.53
C ALA A 73 14.70 5.73 -4.43
N ASN A 74 13.69 6.43 -3.92
CA ASN A 74 12.72 5.88 -2.99
C ASN A 74 11.49 5.38 -3.75
N VAL A 75 10.91 4.30 -3.25
CA VAL A 75 9.76 3.62 -3.87
C VAL A 75 8.58 3.61 -2.92
N ALA A 76 7.39 3.95 -3.42
CA ALA A 76 6.13 3.66 -2.75
C ALA A 76 5.49 2.44 -3.41
N ARG A 77 5.25 1.39 -2.62
CA ARG A 77 4.46 0.22 -3.02
C ARG A 77 3.06 0.40 -2.44
N LEU A 78 2.13 0.78 -3.28
CA LEU A 78 0.79 1.18 -2.87
C LEU A 78 -0.17 -0.01 -2.93
N HIS A 79 -0.73 -0.38 -1.78
CA HIS A 79 -1.67 -1.49 -1.62
C HIS A 79 -3.06 -0.98 -1.30
N THR A 80 -4.11 -1.68 -1.75
CA THR A 80 -5.47 -1.41 -1.29
C THR A 80 -5.61 -1.72 0.20
N GLY A 81 -6.44 -0.99 0.90
CA GLY A 81 -6.67 -1.18 2.32
C GLY A 81 -5.41 -1.01 3.15
N ASP A 82 -5.03 -2.06 3.86
CA ASP A 82 -3.83 -2.13 4.68
C ASP A 82 -2.87 -3.21 4.14
N PRO A 83 -1.57 -2.93 4.02
CA PRO A 83 -0.62 -3.89 3.44
C PRO A 83 -0.50 -5.20 4.22
N SER A 84 -0.80 -5.21 5.52
CA SER A 84 -0.67 -6.39 6.36
C SER A 84 -1.80 -7.41 6.16
N LEU A 85 -2.88 -7.01 5.50
CA LEU A 85 -4.03 -7.87 5.24
C LEU A 85 -4.16 -8.15 3.75
N TYR A 86 -3.80 -9.36 3.35
CA TYR A 86 -3.84 -9.84 1.96
C TYR A 86 -2.96 -9.03 0.99
N GLY A 87 -1.97 -8.30 1.50
CA GLY A 87 -1.10 -7.45 0.69
C GLY A 87 0.02 -8.20 -0.03
N ALA A 88 0.27 -9.47 0.32
CA ALA A 88 1.36 -10.28 -0.24
C ALA A 88 2.73 -9.57 -0.14
N ILE A 89 2.98 -8.90 0.98
CA ILE A 89 4.21 -8.13 1.15
C ILE A 89 5.36 -8.94 1.78
N ARG A 90 5.07 -10.11 2.35
CA ARG A 90 6.08 -10.92 3.07
C ARG A 90 7.25 -11.26 2.16
N GLU A 91 6.98 -11.81 0.99
CA GLU A 91 8.03 -12.21 0.05
C GLU A 91 8.83 -11.02 -0.44
N GLN A 92 8.17 -9.87 -0.64
CA GLN A 92 8.84 -8.64 -1.03
C GLN A 92 9.77 -8.12 0.08
N MET A 93 9.31 -8.14 1.33
CA MET A 93 10.13 -7.74 2.47
C MET A 93 11.33 -8.66 2.65
N ASP A 94 11.14 -9.98 2.49
CA ASP A 94 12.24 -10.95 2.57
C ASP A 94 13.28 -10.68 1.47
N PHE A 95 12.85 -10.38 0.26
CA PHE A 95 13.74 -10.00 -0.84
C PHE A 95 14.54 -8.74 -0.51
N LEU A 96 13.87 -7.70 -0.03
CA LEU A 96 14.51 -6.43 0.31
C LEU A 96 15.56 -6.63 1.41
N LYS A 97 15.20 -7.39 2.43
CA LYS A 97 16.11 -7.70 3.54
C LYS A 97 17.35 -8.46 3.05
N ALA A 98 17.15 -9.45 2.18
CA ALA A 98 18.26 -10.23 1.61
C ALA A 98 19.22 -9.39 0.78
N HIS A 99 18.76 -8.31 0.19
CA HIS A 99 19.54 -7.40 -0.66
C HIS A 99 20.00 -6.13 0.07
N GLY A 100 19.79 -6.04 1.38
CA GLY A 100 20.21 -4.87 2.18
C GLY A 100 19.47 -3.59 1.84
N ILE A 101 18.24 -3.69 1.31
CA ILE A 101 17.42 -2.52 0.98
C ILE A 101 16.47 -2.24 2.13
N ASP A 102 16.51 -1.02 2.66
CA ASP A 102 15.66 -0.60 3.76
C ASP A 102 14.20 -0.47 3.30
N TYR A 103 13.30 -0.82 4.18
CA TYR A 103 11.86 -0.67 3.93
C TYR A 103 11.11 -0.37 5.24
N ASP A 104 9.91 0.19 5.08
CA ASP A 104 8.96 0.35 6.17
C ASP A 104 7.54 0.06 5.68
N VAL A 105 6.60 0.01 6.61
CA VAL A 105 5.18 -0.22 6.32
C VAL A 105 4.37 0.92 6.92
N CYS A 106 3.61 1.60 6.07
CA CYS A 106 2.67 2.63 6.47
C CYS A 106 1.26 2.02 6.44
N PRO A 107 0.60 1.85 7.58
CA PRO A 107 -0.71 1.23 7.62
C PRO A 107 -1.79 2.04 6.89
N GLY A 108 -2.89 1.38 6.58
CA GLY A 108 -4.02 2.00 5.93
C GLY A 108 -5.35 1.52 6.52
N VAL A 109 -6.43 2.11 6.09
CA VAL A 109 -7.78 1.71 6.49
C VAL A 109 -8.19 0.50 5.67
N SER A 110 -8.43 -0.62 6.35
CA SER A 110 -8.84 -1.87 5.70
C SER A 110 -10.25 -1.79 5.15
N ALA A 111 -10.53 -2.58 4.10
CA ALA A 111 -11.83 -2.60 3.43
C ALA A 111 -12.99 -2.90 4.38
N PHE A 112 -12.80 -3.79 5.37
CA PHE A 112 -13.85 -4.09 6.32
C PHE A 112 -14.18 -2.91 7.25
N CYS A 113 -13.21 -2.08 7.58
CA CYS A 113 -13.46 -0.85 8.32
C CYS A 113 -14.17 0.20 7.45
N GLY A 114 -13.78 0.31 6.19
CA GLY A 114 -14.46 1.18 5.23
C GLY A 114 -15.90 0.78 4.97
N ALA A 115 -16.16 -0.51 4.88
CA ALA A 115 -17.51 -1.05 4.71
C ALA A 115 -18.40 -0.75 5.93
N ALA A 116 -17.88 -0.94 7.14
CA ALA A 116 -18.62 -0.62 8.36
C ALA A 116 -18.99 0.86 8.43
N ALA A 117 -18.06 1.74 8.08
CA ALA A 117 -18.31 3.18 8.05
C ALA A 117 -19.40 3.54 7.03
N ALA A 118 -19.35 2.98 5.82
CA ALA A 118 -20.35 3.23 4.78
C ALA A 118 -21.75 2.74 5.19
N LEU A 119 -21.80 1.64 5.92
CA LEU A 119 -23.05 1.07 6.42
C LEU A 119 -23.50 1.68 7.76
N GLN A 120 -22.69 2.54 8.35
CA GLN A 120 -22.94 3.16 9.67
C GLN A 120 -23.21 2.09 10.75
N THR A 121 -22.34 1.07 10.78
CA THR A 121 -22.49 -0.07 11.68
C THR A 121 -21.20 -0.33 12.46
N GLU A 122 -21.33 -1.04 13.56
CA GLU A 122 -20.22 -1.58 14.34
C GLU A 122 -20.28 -3.10 14.30
N TYR A 123 -19.15 -3.75 14.10
CA TYR A 123 -19.09 -5.22 14.05
C TYR A 123 -19.23 -5.86 15.43
N THR A 124 -18.78 -5.16 16.46
CA THR A 124 -18.85 -5.66 17.83
C THR A 124 -20.07 -5.09 18.52
N LEU A 125 -20.78 -5.95 19.28
CA LEU A 125 -21.99 -5.54 20.01
C LEU A 125 -21.90 -6.06 21.44
N PRO A 126 -21.80 -5.17 22.45
CA PRO A 126 -21.71 -5.59 23.85
C PRO A 126 -22.85 -6.53 24.24
N GLY A 127 -22.52 -7.65 24.90
CA GLY A 127 -23.49 -8.66 25.33
C GLY A 127 -23.98 -9.62 24.26
N VAL A 128 -23.60 -9.41 22.99
CA VAL A 128 -23.97 -10.28 21.84
C VAL A 128 -22.75 -10.89 21.20
N THR A 129 -21.87 -10.08 20.63
CA THR A 129 -20.61 -10.54 20.03
C THR A 129 -19.53 -9.47 20.17
N GLN A 130 -18.35 -9.88 20.63
CA GLN A 130 -17.19 -9.00 20.76
C GLN A 130 -15.97 -9.54 20.04
N THR A 131 -16.19 -10.48 19.10
CA THR A 131 -15.14 -11.11 18.32
C THR A 131 -15.37 -10.86 16.86
N VAL A 132 -14.30 -10.43 16.16
CA VAL A 132 -14.27 -10.28 14.72
C VAL A 132 -13.20 -11.23 14.19
N ILE A 133 -13.58 -12.05 13.22
CA ILE A 133 -12.67 -13.01 12.58
C ILE A 133 -12.48 -12.58 11.12
N ILE A 134 -11.22 -12.43 10.73
CA ILE A 134 -10.85 -12.09 9.36
C ILE A 134 -10.16 -13.30 8.75
N SER A 135 -10.73 -13.80 7.65
CA SER A 135 -10.22 -15.00 6.99
C SER A 135 -10.13 -14.83 5.48
#